data_fdb7dea6454253b2e099301c1189d20a
#
_entry.id   fdb7dea6454253b2e099301c1189d20a
#
_cell.length_a   1.000
_cell.length_b   1.000
_cell.length_c   1.000
_cell.angle_alpha   90.00
_cell.angle_beta   90.00
_cell.angle_gamma   90.00
#
_symmetry.space_group_name_H-M   'P 1'
#
loop_
_entity.id
_entity.type
_entity.pdbx_description
1 polymer ?
#
loop_
_entity_poly.entity_id
_entity_poly.type
_entity_poly.pdbx_seq_one_letter_code
_entity_poly.pdbx_strand_id
1 'polypeptide(L)'
;MDNIILEMRGITKTFPGVKALDNVSFKVREGEIHALVGENGAGKSTLMKVLSGVYPAGTYEGEIHYGGEARRFSTISDSEDLGIIIIHQELALVPLLSIAENIFLGNEIASNGVIHWPQTFARTQELLKKVGLSESPATLITDIGVGKQQLVEIAKALSKKVRLLILDEPTASLNETDSDALLKLLMEFRTQGMTSIIISHKLNEIRKVADQITILRDGGTVETLDCHGEDISEDRIIKGMVGRAMEDRYPPREPKVGETLLEVKNWNVFHQQHRDRQFLHDVNFTVRAGEVVGIAGLMGAGRTETAMSLFGKSWGHKITGEVSMRGKPVDVSTIPRAIDAGLAYVTEDRKQLGLVLINNIKENTTLSNLKAVASNGVIDDRKEAKVASDYRAKLRIRSHSIYQETVNLSGGNQQKVVLSKWLFTNPEVLILDEPTRGIDIGAKYEIYTIINQLAAEGKGILMISSEMPELLGTCDRIYVMNEGRIVAELSKAEASQESIMRAIMRSGEKH
;
A
#
# COMPACT_ATOMS: atom_id res chain seq x y z
N MET A 1 26.53 18.99 22.99
CA MET A 1 26.87 17.56 22.71
C MET A 1 25.55 16.89 22.32
N ASP A 2 25.51 16.34 21.13
CA ASP A 2 24.31 15.66 20.65
C ASP A 2 24.06 14.43 21.52
N ASN A 3 22.96 14.43 22.27
CA ASN A 3 22.62 13.30 23.14
C ASN A 3 22.04 12.16 22.27
N ILE A 4 22.87 11.17 21.96
CA ILE A 4 22.47 10.00 21.16
C ILE A 4 21.77 9.01 22.09
N ILE A 5 20.47 8.77 21.86
CA ILE A 5 19.70 7.77 22.62
C ILE A 5 19.93 6.36 22.09
N LEU A 6 20.06 6.20 20.75
CA LEU A 6 20.26 4.92 20.07
C LEU A 6 21.41 4.99 19.10
N GLU A 7 22.32 4.01 19.16
CA GLU A 7 23.35 3.80 18.16
C GLU A 7 23.48 2.30 17.86
N MET A 8 23.24 1.93 16.62
CA MET A 8 23.47 0.58 16.10
C MET A 8 24.72 0.61 15.22
N ARG A 9 25.67 -0.27 15.47
CA ARG A 9 26.97 -0.28 14.80
C ARG A 9 27.23 -1.61 14.10
N GLY A 10 27.45 -1.57 12.79
CA GLY A 10 27.85 -2.72 12.01
C GLY A 10 26.86 -3.88 12.02
N ILE A 11 25.57 -3.59 12.10
CA ILE A 11 24.54 -4.64 12.17
C ILE A 11 24.49 -5.44 10.88
N THR A 12 24.76 -6.74 11.00
CA THR A 12 24.70 -7.68 9.88
C THR A 12 23.77 -8.82 10.22
N LYS A 13 22.76 -9.08 9.37
CA LYS A 13 21.78 -10.15 9.53
C LYS A 13 21.61 -10.95 8.26
N THR A 14 21.92 -12.24 8.34
CA THR A 14 21.79 -13.19 7.22
C THR A 14 20.65 -14.17 7.48
N PHE A 15 19.86 -14.44 6.46
CA PHE A 15 18.89 -15.52 6.36
C PHE A 15 19.33 -16.52 5.29
N PRO A 16 18.79 -17.74 5.24
CA PRO A 16 19.13 -18.69 4.18
C PRO A 16 18.97 -18.08 2.79
N GLY A 17 20.09 -17.89 2.09
CA GLY A 17 20.12 -17.34 0.72
C GLY A 17 20.06 -15.82 0.60
N VAL A 18 19.91 -15.05 1.69
CA VAL A 18 19.81 -13.58 1.63
C VAL A 18 20.52 -12.92 2.80
N LYS A 19 21.41 -11.96 2.54
CA LYS A 19 21.95 -11.04 3.53
C LYS A 19 21.02 -9.82 3.61
N ALA A 20 20.14 -9.79 4.62
CA ALA A 20 19.12 -8.76 4.76
C ALA A 20 19.65 -7.44 5.34
N LEU A 21 20.72 -7.50 6.15
CA LEU A 21 21.48 -6.35 6.64
C LEU A 21 22.96 -6.63 6.46
N ASP A 22 23.72 -5.66 5.97
CA ASP A 22 25.13 -5.75 5.71
C ASP A 22 25.85 -4.52 6.27
N ASN A 23 26.47 -4.69 7.44
CA ASN A 23 27.24 -3.65 8.13
C ASN A 23 26.47 -2.32 8.33
N VAL A 24 25.18 -2.40 8.70
CA VAL A 24 24.32 -1.24 8.88
C VAL A 24 24.72 -0.47 10.13
N SER A 25 24.93 0.85 9.99
CA SER A 25 25.09 1.79 11.09
C SER A 25 23.94 2.79 11.11
N PHE A 26 23.32 2.98 12.29
CA PHE A 26 22.14 3.82 12.46
C PHE A 26 22.20 4.52 13.81
N LYS A 27 21.96 5.85 13.83
CA LYS A 27 22.01 6.67 15.03
C LYS A 27 20.76 7.53 15.14
N VAL A 28 20.25 7.69 16.37
CA VAL A 28 19.09 8.52 16.69
C VAL A 28 19.42 9.41 17.89
N ARG A 29 19.13 10.70 17.77
CA ARG A 29 19.29 11.68 18.86
C ARG A 29 18.07 11.67 19.75
N GLU A 30 18.25 12.02 21.02
CA GLU A 30 17.14 12.14 21.95
C GLU A 30 16.24 13.33 21.59
N GLY A 31 14.92 13.11 21.56
CA GLY A 31 13.92 14.13 21.26
C GLY A 31 13.74 14.45 19.77
N GLU A 32 14.36 13.70 18.84
CA GLU A 32 14.14 13.89 17.41
C GLU A 32 13.08 12.94 16.82
N ILE A 33 12.53 13.32 15.70
CA ILE A 33 11.81 12.41 14.79
C ILE A 33 12.78 12.00 13.70
N HIS A 34 13.23 10.75 13.73
CA HIS A 34 14.16 10.18 12.76
C HIS A 34 13.41 9.33 11.72
N ALA A 35 13.51 9.65 10.46
CA ALA A 35 12.93 8.84 9.40
C ALA A 35 13.93 7.79 8.90
N LEU A 36 13.46 6.55 8.75
CA LEU A 36 14.20 5.46 8.13
C LEU A 36 13.52 5.09 6.81
N VAL A 37 14.16 5.42 5.70
CA VAL A 37 13.63 5.25 4.35
C VAL A 37 14.43 4.24 3.53
N GLY A 38 13.83 3.69 2.50
CA GLY A 38 14.46 2.73 1.58
C GLY A 38 13.40 1.93 0.84
N GLU A 39 13.77 1.25 -0.24
CA GLU A 39 12.87 0.36 -0.97
C GLU A 39 12.40 -0.83 -0.12
N ASN A 40 11.34 -1.53 -0.58
CA ASN A 40 10.93 -2.77 0.07
C ASN A 40 12.05 -3.82 -0.09
N GLY A 41 12.40 -4.46 1.02
CA GLY A 41 13.56 -5.36 1.07
C GLY A 41 14.90 -4.69 1.38
N ALA A 42 14.95 -3.35 1.54
CA ALA A 42 16.18 -2.64 1.92
C ALA A 42 16.68 -2.96 3.36
N GLY A 43 15.90 -3.72 4.14
CA GLY A 43 16.29 -4.12 5.50
C GLY A 43 15.66 -3.33 6.64
N LYS A 44 14.82 -2.31 6.37
CA LYS A 44 14.22 -1.43 7.40
C LYS A 44 13.55 -2.19 8.55
N SER A 45 12.54 -2.99 8.22
CA SER A 45 11.80 -3.78 9.23
C SER A 45 12.69 -4.86 9.88
N THR A 46 13.70 -5.38 9.17
CA THR A 46 14.69 -6.30 9.74
C THR A 46 15.54 -5.60 10.79
N LEU A 47 15.99 -4.36 10.52
CA LEU A 47 16.76 -3.55 11.47
C LEU A 47 15.94 -3.26 12.74
N MET A 48 14.67 -2.92 12.60
CA MET A 48 13.77 -2.69 13.75
C MET A 48 13.46 -3.99 14.51
N LYS A 49 13.35 -5.12 13.84
CA LYS A 49 13.19 -6.43 14.50
C LYS A 49 14.46 -6.85 15.27
N VAL A 50 15.64 -6.45 14.82
CA VAL A 50 16.89 -6.61 15.60
C VAL A 50 16.84 -5.71 16.83
N LEU A 51 16.47 -4.45 16.68
CA LEU A 51 16.36 -3.48 17.78
C LEU A 51 15.32 -3.89 18.84
N SER A 52 14.19 -4.43 18.40
CA SER A 52 13.10 -4.85 19.32
C SER A 52 13.28 -6.23 19.94
N GLY A 53 14.38 -6.94 19.67
CA GLY A 53 14.62 -8.28 20.22
C GLY A 53 13.80 -9.41 19.57
N VAL A 54 13.02 -9.12 18.52
CA VAL A 54 12.36 -10.19 17.70
C VAL A 54 13.41 -11.09 17.07
N TYR A 55 14.54 -10.53 16.66
CA TYR A 55 15.74 -11.29 16.33
C TYR A 55 16.72 -11.21 17.50
N PRO A 56 16.84 -12.28 18.32
CA PRO A 56 17.64 -12.26 19.54
C PRO A 56 19.12 -11.98 19.31
N ALA A 57 19.78 -11.42 20.33
CA ALA A 57 21.22 -11.26 20.35
C ALA A 57 21.93 -12.60 20.10
N GLY A 58 22.96 -12.58 19.24
CA GLY A 58 23.66 -13.77 18.76
C GLY A 58 23.10 -14.35 17.44
N THR A 59 21.96 -13.86 16.94
CA THR A 59 21.44 -14.21 15.61
C THR A 59 21.81 -13.17 14.54
N TYR A 60 22.52 -12.14 14.92
CA TYR A 60 23.07 -11.06 14.09
C TYR A 60 24.45 -10.64 14.62
N GLU A 61 25.22 -9.96 13.81
CA GLU A 61 26.51 -9.36 14.16
C GLU A 61 26.34 -7.85 14.41
N GLY A 62 27.29 -7.25 15.12
CA GLY A 62 27.29 -5.82 15.46
C GLY A 62 26.82 -5.55 16.87
N GLU A 63 26.73 -4.26 17.22
CA GLU A 63 26.45 -3.79 18.57
C GLU A 63 25.28 -2.81 18.58
N ILE A 64 24.47 -2.86 19.66
CA ILE A 64 23.42 -1.90 19.95
C ILE A 64 23.79 -1.15 21.23
N HIS A 65 23.86 0.17 21.16
CA HIS A 65 24.02 1.05 22.30
C HIS A 65 22.73 1.85 22.50
N TYR A 66 22.17 1.79 23.70
CA TYR A 66 20.94 2.51 24.05
C TYR A 66 21.10 3.22 25.39
N GLY A 67 20.84 4.54 25.41
CA GLY A 67 21.08 5.38 26.57
C GLY A 67 22.56 5.42 27.00
N GLY A 68 23.50 5.30 26.04
CA GLY A 68 24.95 5.29 26.27
C GLY A 68 25.55 3.96 26.68
N GLU A 69 24.75 2.91 26.87
CA GLU A 69 25.21 1.58 27.29
C GLU A 69 25.02 0.54 26.19
N ALA A 70 25.98 -0.39 26.06
CA ALA A 70 25.84 -1.54 25.18
C ALA A 70 24.71 -2.47 25.68
N ARG A 71 23.75 -2.78 24.80
CA ARG A 71 22.58 -3.61 25.11
C ARG A 71 22.53 -4.86 24.25
N ARG A 72 21.98 -5.92 24.80
CA ARG A 72 21.71 -7.18 24.10
C ARG A 72 20.27 -7.58 24.39
N PHE A 73 19.43 -7.54 23.37
CA PHE A 73 18.02 -7.92 23.47
C PHE A 73 17.87 -9.39 23.09
N SER A 74 17.40 -10.20 24.00
CA SER A 74 17.13 -11.64 23.78
C SER A 74 15.64 -11.90 23.57
N THR A 75 14.79 -10.99 24.07
CA THR A 75 13.33 -11.03 23.95
C THR A 75 12.79 -9.63 23.67
N ILE A 76 11.53 -9.57 23.23
CA ILE A 76 10.82 -8.31 23.04
C ILE A 76 10.68 -7.55 24.38
N SER A 77 10.45 -8.26 25.48
CA SER A 77 10.34 -7.65 26.81
C SER A 77 11.61 -6.88 27.19
N ASP A 78 12.79 -7.36 26.81
CA ASP A 78 14.06 -6.66 27.13
C ASP A 78 14.13 -5.26 26.54
N SER A 79 13.60 -5.06 25.34
CA SER A 79 13.54 -3.75 24.68
C SER A 79 12.39 -2.90 25.22
N GLU A 80 11.23 -3.51 25.50
CA GLU A 80 10.08 -2.84 26.07
C GLU A 80 10.34 -2.29 27.47
N ASP A 81 11.07 -3.02 28.30
CA ASP A 81 11.45 -2.61 29.67
C ASP A 81 12.36 -1.36 29.66
N LEU A 82 13.10 -1.15 28.59
CA LEU A 82 13.89 0.05 28.36
C LEU A 82 13.11 1.19 27.67
N GLY A 83 11.83 0.99 27.40
CA GLY A 83 10.94 1.95 26.78
C GLY A 83 11.07 2.05 25.26
N ILE A 84 11.59 1.03 24.59
CA ILE A 84 11.59 0.91 23.13
C ILE A 84 10.29 0.21 22.73
N ILE A 85 9.34 0.94 22.15
CA ILE A 85 8.03 0.40 21.77
C ILE A 85 7.88 0.51 20.26
N ILE A 86 7.43 -0.59 19.63
CA ILE A 86 7.20 -0.64 18.19
C ILE A 86 5.70 -0.79 17.87
N ILE A 87 5.22 0.02 16.96
CA ILE A 87 3.90 -0.08 16.34
C ILE A 87 4.12 -0.63 14.93
N HIS A 88 3.56 -1.81 14.67
CA HIS A 88 3.71 -2.50 13.39
C HIS A 88 2.76 -1.96 12.33
N GLN A 89 3.06 -2.20 11.06
CA GLN A 89 2.25 -1.84 9.91
C GLN A 89 0.84 -2.46 9.95
N GLU A 90 0.72 -3.71 10.41
CA GLU A 90 -0.56 -4.37 10.63
C GLU A 90 -0.99 -4.12 12.08
N LEU A 91 -2.21 -3.60 12.26
CA LEU A 91 -2.76 -3.30 13.58
C LEU A 91 -2.87 -4.59 14.43
N ALA A 92 -2.28 -4.57 15.60
CA ALA A 92 -2.31 -5.68 16.55
C ALA A 92 -3.49 -5.57 17.54
N LEU A 93 -4.65 -5.08 17.06
CA LEU A 93 -5.87 -4.95 17.84
C LEU A 93 -6.75 -6.17 17.66
N VAL A 94 -7.42 -6.59 18.73
CA VAL A 94 -8.43 -7.65 18.71
C VAL A 94 -9.79 -7.02 18.40
N PRO A 95 -10.40 -7.32 17.25
CA PRO A 95 -11.58 -6.58 16.75
C PRO A 95 -12.79 -6.61 17.70
N LEU A 96 -13.04 -7.74 18.36
CA LEU A 96 -14.22 -7.94 19.22
C LEU A 96 -13.99 -7.53 20.70
N LEU A 97 -12.82 -6.99 21.02
CA LEU A 97 -12.56 -6.41 22.34
C LEU A 97 -12.77 -4.88 22.30
N SER A 98 -13.08 -4.32 23.47
CA SER A 98 -13.18 -2.87 23.66
C SER A 98 -11.82 -2.18 23.53
N ILE A 99 -11.83 -0.87 23.39
CA ILE A 99 -10.63 -0.04 23.39
C ILE A 99 -9.81 -0.27 24.67
N ALA A 100 -10.46 -0.28 25.83
CA ALA A 100 -9.80 -0.46 27.12
C ALA A 100 -9.13 -1.84 27.23
N GLU A 101 -9.82 -2.90 26.81
CA GLU A 101 -9.27 -4.25 26.80
C GLU A 101 -8.07 -4.34 25.86
N ASN A 102 -8.13 -3.74 24.67
CA ASN A 102 -7.01 -3.74 23.73
C ASN A 102 -5.78 -2.98 24.24
N ILE A 103 -5.96 -1.83 24.88
CA ILE A 103 -4.86 -1.01 25.41
C ILE A 103 -4.10 -1.76 26.50
N PHE A 104 -4.80 -2.49 27.37
CA PHE A 104 -4.19 -3.18 28.51
C PHE A 104 -4.06 -4.70 28.32
N LEU A 105 -4.32 -5.22 27.12
CA LEU A 105 -4.18 -6.65 26.82
C LEU A 105 -2.75 -7.13 27.10
N GLY A 106 -2.61 -8.12 27.99
CA GLY A 106 -1.32 -8.63 28.44
C GLY A 106 -0.58 -7.74 29.44
N ASN A 107 -1.21 -6.65 29.89
CA ASN A 107 -0.65 -5.71 30.84
C ASN A 107 -1.77 -5.11 31.72
N GLU A 108 -2.71 -5.97 32.14
CA GLU A 108 -3.93 -5.63 32.85
C GLU A 108 -3.63 -4.96 34.19
N ILE A 109 -4.40 -3.92 34.51
CA ILE A 109 -4.37 -3.29 35.84
C ILE A 109 -5.11 -4.21 36.79
N ALA A 110 -4.36 -5.06 37.52
CA ALA A 110 -4.91 -6.10 38.37
C ALA A 110 -4.19 -6.17 39.74
N SER A 111 -4.90 -6.68 40.75
CA SER A 111 -4.30 -7.10 42.01
C SER A 111 -4.88 -8.45 42.44
N ASN A 112 -4.04 -9.32 42.97
CA ASN A 112 -4.43 -10.69 43.39
C ASN A 112 -5.20 -11.49 42.33
N GLY A 113 -4.88 -11.29 41.03
CA GLY A 113 -5.53 -11.97 39.91
C GLY A 113 -6.89 -11.41 39.49
N VAL A 114 -7.31 -10.26 40.07
CA VAL A 114 -8.57 -9.59 39.74
C VAL A 114 -8.29 -8.27 39.04
N ILE A 115 -8.91 -8.06 37.85
CA ILE A 115 -8.77 -6.83 37.06
C ILE A 115 -9.57 -5.70 37.70
N HIS A 116 -8.96 -4.52 37.81
CA HIS A 116 -9.59 -3.30 38.33
C HIS A 116 -10.21 -2.47 37.18
N TRP A 117 -11.37 -2.89 36.67
CA TRP A 117 -12.04 -2.24 35.54
C TRP A 117 -12.24 -0.73 35.70
N PRO A 118 -12.71 -0.19 36.85
CA PRO A 118 -12.84 1.26 37.00
C PRO A 118 -11.54 2.02 36.77
N GLN A 119 -10.41 1.47 37.26
CA GLN A 119 -9.08 2.07 37.08
C GLN A 119 -8.63 1.92 35.63
N THR A 120 -8.87 0.76 35.01
CA THR A 120 -8.58 0.52 33.59
C THR A 120 -9.31 1.50 32.68
N PHE A 121 -10.62 1.72 32.90
CA PHE A 121 -11.39 2.68 32.13
C PHE A 121 -10.92 4.13 32.35
N ALA A 122 -10.66 4.52 33.59
CA ALA A 122 -10.14 5.89 33.90
C ALA A 122 -8.81 6.12 33.20
N ARG A 123 -7.89 5.16 33.28
CA ARG A 123 -6.57 5.27 32.62
C ARG A 123 -6.69 5.26 31.10
N THR A 124 -7.58 4.44 30.53
CA THR A 124 -7.90 4.47 29.11
C THR A 124 -8.37 5.86 28.67
N GLN A 125 -9.30 6.47 29.39
CA GLN A 125 -9.81 7.80 29.07
C GLN A 125 -8.71 8.86 29.04
N GLU A 126 -7.74 8.81 29.96
CA GLU A 126 -6.56 9.69 29.96
C GLU A 126 -5.70 9.48 28.70
N LEU A 127 -5.47 8.22 28.30
CA LEU A 127 -4.68 7.87 27.11
C LEU A 127 -5.39 8.30 25.83
N LEU A 128 -6.70 8.06 25.71
CA LEU A 128 -7.50 8.51 24.57
C LEU A 128 -7.45 10.04 24.40
N LYS A 129 -7.51 10.78 25.51
CA LYS A 129 -7.37 12.23 25.50
C LYS A 129 -6.02 12.70 24.96
N LYS A 130 -4.93 11.98 25.28
CA LYS A 130 -3.57 12.28 24.78
C LYS A 130 -3.44 12.11 23.27
N VAL A 131 -4.17 11.16 22.68
CA VAL A 131 -4.16 10.90 21.23
C VAL A 131 -5.32 11.59 20.50
N GLY A 132 -6.08 12.44 21.17
CA GLY A 132 -7.17 13.22 20.57
C GLY A 132 -8.43 12.42 20.25
N LEU A 133 -8.63 11.25 20.88
CA LEU A 133 -9.84 10.43 20.73
C LEU A 133 -10.89 10.75 21.80
N SER A 134 -12.15 10.87 21.37
CA SER A 134 -13.32 11.13 22.22
C SER A 134 -14.19 9.92 22.48
N GLU A 135 -13.83 8.76 21.94
CA GLU A 135 -14.56 7.51 22.07
C GLU A 135 -14.61 7.02 23.51
N SER A 136 -15.68 6.27 23.84
CA SER A 136 -15.78 5.59 25.13
C SER A 136 -14.74 4.46 25.23
N PRO A 137 -14.08 4.27 26.38
CA PRO A 137 -13.23 3.10 26.62
C PRO A 137 -13.90 1.74 26.36
N ALA A 138 -15.24 1.66 26.47
CA ALA A 138 -16.02 0.46 26.24
C ALA A 138 -16.40 0.23 24.76
N THR A 139 -16.09 1.17 23.87
CA THR A 139 -16.37 1.03 22.43
C THR A 139 -15.57 -0.13 21.85
N LEU A 140 -16.20 -0.98 21.05
CA LEU A 140 -15.49 -2.09 20.37
C LEU A 140 -14.63 -1.56 19.22
N ILE A 141 -13.53 -2.25 18.95
CA ILE A 141 -12.62 -1.88 17.84
C ILE A 141 -13.34 -1.96 16.49
N THR A 142 -14.25 -2.91 16.31
CA THR A 142 -15.07 -3.03 15.08
C THR A 142 -15.92 -1.80 14.79
N ASP A 143 -16.26 -1.00 15.79
CA ASP A 143 -17.19 0.13 15.69
C ASP A 143 -16.48 1.44 15.35
N ILE A 144 -15.16 1.43 15.23
CA ILE A 144 -14.34 2.59 14.89
C ILE A 144 -13.57 2.38 13.59
N GLY A 145 -13.43 3.46 12.82
CA GLY A 145 -12.68 3.45 11.55
C GLY A 145 -11.17 3.24 11.73
N VAL A 146 -10.49 2.83 10.66
CA VAL A 146 -9.06 2.46 10.67
C VAL A 146 -8.17 3.59 11.22
N GLY A 147 -8.46 4.85 10.90
CA GLY A 147 -7.72 6.00 11.44
C GLY A 147 -7.77 6.08 12.96
N LYS A 148 -8.94 5.84 13.54
CA LYS A 148 -9.11 5.81 15.00
C LYS A 148 -8.48 4.57 15.63
N GLN A 149 -8.51 3.42 14.94
CA GLN A 149 -7.81 2.21 15.37
C GLN A 149 -6.28 2.45 15.47
N GLN A 150 -5.70 3.18 14.52
CA GLN A 150 -4.29 3.57 14.57
C GLN A 150 -3.97 4.42 15.81
N LEU A 151 -4.84 5.36 16.17
CA LEU A 151 -4.68 6.17 17.39
C LEU A 151 -4.84 5.32 18.66
N VAL A 152 -5.68 4.27 18.65
CA VAL A 152 -5.77 3.30 19.77
C VAL A 152 -4.45 2.51 19.92
N GLU A 153 -3.80 2.10 18.82
CA GLU A 153 -2.46 1.48 18.89
C GLU A 153 -1.42 2.40 19.52
N ILE A 154 -1.46 3.70 19.17
CA ILE A 154 -0.57 4.68 19.80
C ILE A 154 -0.91 4.84 21.29
N ALA A 155 -2.19 4.91 21.66
CA ALA A 155 -2.63 4.95 23.05
C ALA A 155 -2.16 3.71 23.83
N LYS A 156 -2.21 2.52 23.21
CA LYS A 156 -1.67 1.26 23.75
C LYS A 156 -0.15 1.36 23.97
N ALA A 157 0.59 1.88 23.00
CA ALA A 157 2.02 2.12 23.17
C ALA A 157 2.29 3.08 24.35
N LEU A 158 1.55 4.20 24.44
CA LEU A 158 1.67 5.19 25.52
C LEU A 158 1.21 4.69 26.90
N SER A 159 0.52 3.55 26.99
CA SER A 159 0.24 2.92 28.28
C SER A 159 1.50 2.41 28.99
N LYS A 160 2.55 2.16 28.20
CA LYS A 160 3.90 1.77 28.64
C LYS A 160 4.76 3.02 28.88
N LYS A 161 5.94 2.86 29.47
CA LYS A 161 6.92 3.95 29.69
C LYS A 161 7.75 4.16 28.44
N VAL A 162 7.19 4.81 27.42
CA VAL A 162 7.87 5.03 26.14
C VAL A 162 9.01 6.05 26.27
N ARG A 163 10.20 5.71 25.76
CA ARG A 163 11.34 6.60 25.52
C ARG A 163 11.69 6.71 24.04
N LEU A 164 11.49 5.62 23.29
CA LEU A 164 11.69 5.55 21.86
C LEU A 164 10.47 4.86 21.22
N LEU A 165 9.71 5.60 20.44
CA LEU A 165 8.54 5.12 19.71
C LEU A 165 8.94 4.80 18.26
N ILE A 166 8.74 3.58 17.83
CA ILE A 166 8.99 3.15 16.44
C ILE A 166 7.64 2.93 15.74
N LEU A 167 7.45 3.57 14.59
CA LEU A 167 6.23 3.46 13.79
C LEU A 167 6.60 2.91 12.41
N ASP A 168 6.13 1.69 12.12
CA ASP A 168 6.36 1.05 10.82
C ASP A 168 5.14 1.30 9.91
N GLU A 169 5.32 2.19 8.92
CA GLU A 169 4.31 2.63 7.95
C GLU A 169 2.96 3.10 8.57
N PRO A 170 2.97 4.00 9.55
CA PRO A 170 1.79 4.32 10.33
C PRO A 170 0.64 4.98 9.55
N THR A 171 0.91 5.49 8.36
CA THR A 171 -0.07 6.19 7.50
C THR A 171 -0.48 5.39 6.26
N ALA A 172 -0.01 4.13 6.12
CA ALA A 172 -0.22 3.34 4.89
C ALA A 172 -1.70 3.10 4.54
N SER A 173 -2.55 2.93 5.56
CA SER A 173 -3.99 2.66 5.42
C SER A 173 -4.87 3.88 5.72
N LEU A 174 -4.28 5.06 5.98
CA LEU A 174 -4.99 6.28 6.34
C LEU A 174 -5.27 7.16 5.12
N ASN A 175 -6.40 7.88 5.18
CA ASN A 175 -6.65 8.99 4.26
C ASN A 175 -5.76 10.19 4.60
N GLU A 176 -5.74 11.21 3.76
CA GLU A 176 -4.87 12.39 3.92
C GLU A 176 -5.15 13.16 5.23
N THR A 177 -6.42 13.33 5.58
CA THR A 177 -6.82 14.02 6.82
C THR A 177 -6.35 13.29 8.07
N ASP A 178 -6.53 11.97 8.12
CA ASP A 178 -6.11 11.15 9.26
C ASP A 178 -4.58 11.07 9.34
N SER A 179 -3.89 11.02 8.18
CA SER A 179 -2.42 11.07 8.10
C SER A 179 -1.88 12.38 8.67
N ASP A 180 -2.43 13.52 8.25
CA ASP A 180 -2.00 14.83 8.76
C ASP A 180 -2.27 14.99 10.26
N ALA A 181 -3.39 14.46 10.77
CA ALA A 181 -3.69 14.45 12.21
C ALA A 181 -2.65 13.63 13.01
N LEU A 182 -2.30 12.44 12.49
CA LEU A 182 -1.27 11.60 13.09
C LEU A 182 0.11 12.28 13.11
N LEU A 183 0.50 12.90 12.00
CA LEU A 183 1.79 13.61 11.92
C LEU A 183 1.86 14.79 12.89
N LYS A 184 0.77 15.55 13.04
CA LYS A 184 0.67 16.61 14.04
C LYS A 184 0.85 16.07 15.46
N LEU A 185 0.21 14.95 15.78
CA LEU A 185 0.34 14.30 17.09
C LEU A 185 1.80 13.90 17.38
N LEU A 186 2.53 13.37 16.37
CA LEU A 186 3.95 13.03 16.52
C LEU A 186 4.82 14.27 16.76
N MET A 187 4.52 15.38 16.09
CA MET A 187 5.21 16.65 16.34
C MET A 187 4.94 17.18 17.76
N GLU A 188 3.71 17.02 18.28
CA GLU A 188 3.39 17.35 19.67
C GLU A 188 4.19 16.48 20.64
N PHE A 189 4.29 15.17 20.41
CA PHE A 189 5.11 14.28 21.25
C PHE A 189 6.58 14.65 21.22
N ARG A 190 7.11 15.04 20.07
CA ARG A 190 8.48 15.57 19.93
C ARG A 190 8.69 16.80 20.81
N THR A 191 7.76 17.77 20.82
CA THR A 191 7.87 18.96 21.68
C THR A 191 7.86 18.63 23.18
N GLN A 192 7.32 17.45 23.55
CA GLN A 192 7.35 16.90 24.91
C GLN A 192 8.62 16.08 25.20
N GLY A 193 9.58 16.04 24.27
CA GLY A 193 10.85 15.34 24.41
C GLY A 193 10.83 13.86 24.06
N MET A 194 9.74 13.36 23.45
CA MET A 194 9.66 11.97 22.97
C MET A 194 10.51 11.79 21.71
N THR A 195 11.30 10.73 21.67
CA THR A 195 12.05 10.32 20.48
C THR A 195 11.22 9.35 19.64
N SER A 196 11.20 9.55 18.33
CA SER A 196 10.44 8.67 17.42
C SER A 196 11.26 8.25 16.20
N ILE A 197 11.09 7.01 15.76
CA ILE A 197 11.57 6.52 14.46
C ILE A 197 10.34 6.25 13.58
N ILE A 198 10.30 6.87 12.40
CA ILE A 198 9.22 6.67 11.42
C ILE A 198 9.79 5.92 10.22
N ILE A 199 9.21 4.76 9.92
CA ILE A 199 9.47 4.06 8.67
C ILE A 199 8.32 4.38 7.74
N SER A 200 8.58 4.99 6.59
CA SER A 200 7.56 5.26 5.59
C SER A 200 8.18 5.35 4.19
N HIS A 201 7.37 5.07 3.19
CA HIS A 201 7.69 5.32 1.79
C HIS A 201 7.02 6.59 1.25
N LYS A 202 6.17 7.26 2.04
CA LYS A 202 5.51 8.52 1.71
C LYS A 202 6.44 9.70 2.04
N LEU A 203 7.30 10.05 1.09
CA LEU A 203 8.37 11.03 1.29
C LEU A 203 7.85 12.43 1.61
N ASN A 204 6.69 12.82 1.06
CA ASN A 204 6.02 14.08 1.36
C ASN A 204 5.62 14.21 2.83
N GLU A 205 5.24 13.09 3.50
CA GLU A 205 4.92 13.08 4.92
C GLU A 205 6.19 13.18 5.78
N ILE A 206 7.23 12.43 5.41
CA ILE A 206 8.53 12.43 6.11
C ILE A 206 9.15 13.83 6.11
N ARG A 207 9.17 14.51 4.97
CA ARG A 207 9.72 15.87 4.84
C ARG A 207 9.03 16.89 5.75
N LYS A 208 7.75 16.68 6.08
CA LYS A 208 7.01 17.59 6.98
C LYS A 208 7.44 17.46 8.45
N VAL A 209 7.94 16.31 8.88
CA VAL A 209 8.08 16.01 10.32
C VAL A 209 9.47 15.55 10.75
N ALA A 210 10.28 14.98 9.85
CA ALA A 210 11.58 14.41 10.20
C ALA A 210 12.65 15.48 10.46
N ASP A 211 13.44 15.26 11.51
CA ASP A 211 14.65 16.03 11.82
C ASP A 211 15.85 15.46 11.06
N GLN A 212 15.92 14.13 10.95
CA GLN A 212 16.91 13.42 10.17
C GLN A 212 16.26 12.28 9.35
N ILE A 213 16.87 11.98 8.19
CA ILE A 213 16.44 10.90 7.30
C ILE A 213 17.64 10.00 7.03
N THR A 214 17.59 8.74 7.50
CA THR A 214 18.56 7.71 7.12
C THR A 214 18.04 6.88 5.97
N ILE A 215 18.85 6.74 4.93
CA ILE A 215 18.51 5.98 3.72
C ILE A 215 19.18 4.62 3.78
N LEU A 216 18.39 3.56 3.72
CA LEU A 216 18.83 2.17 3.54
C LEU A 216 18.62 1.73 2.10
N ARG A 217 19.62 1.01 1.56
CA ARG A 217 19.54 0.36 0.25
C ARG A 217 20.34 -0.94 0.26
N ASP A 218 19.75 -2.01 -0.30
CA ASP A 218 20.37 -3.33 -0.43
C ASP A 218 20.99 -3.86 0.87
N GLY A 219 20.33 -3.61 1.99
CA GLY A 219 20.78 -4.03 3.31
C GLY A 219 21.85 -3.16 3.95
N GLY A 220 22.28 -2.05 3.33
CA GLY A 220 23.30 -1.14 3.84
C GLY A 220 22.81 0.28 4.08
N THR A 221 23.46 1.02 4.97
CA THR A 221 23.25 2.47 5.14
C THR A 221 23.93 3.22 4.01
N VAL A 222 23.16 4.01 3.25
CA VAL A 222 23.71 4.87 2.18
C VAL A 222 24.20 6.19 2.76
N GLU A 223 23.32 6.90 3.46
CA GLU A 223 23.59 8.19 4.08
C GLU A 223 22.54 8.57 5.09
N THR A 224 22.81 9.56 5.92
CA THR A 224 21.87 10.24 6.80
C THR A 224 21.83 11.72 6.43
N LEU A 225 20.63 12.24 6.13
CA LEU A 225 20.40 13.63 5.75
C LEU A 225 19.85 14.40 6.96
N ASP A 226 20.38 15.60 7.21
CA ASP A 226 19.90 16.53 8.26
C ASP A 226 18.87 17.49 7.64
N CYS A 227 17.66 17.50 8.18
CA CYS A 227 16.54 18.30 7.65
C CYS A 227 16.51 19.74 8.20
N HIS A 228 17.42 20.10 9.10
CA HIS A 228 17.42 21.45 9.73
C HIS A 228 18.13 22.54 8.92
N GLY A 229 18.92 22.19 7.93
CA GLY A 229 19.78 23.14 7.21
C GLY A 229 19.47 23.35 5.74
N GLU A 230 18.90 22.37 5.06
CA GLU A 230 18.59 22.40 3.63
C GLU A 230 17.19 21.84 3.36
N ASP A 231 16.49 22.44 2.41
CA ASP A 231 15.22 21.86 1.90
C ASP A 231 15.56 20.60 1.08
N ILE A 232 15.48 19.45 1.75
CA ILE A 232 15.77 18.15 1.13
C ILE A 232 14.65 17.81 0.15
N SER A 233 14.95 17.85 -1.14
CA SER A 233 13.98 17.48 -2.17
C SER A 233 13.67 15.97 -2.12
N GLU A 234 12.44 15.60 -2.50
CA GLU A 234 12.07 14.17 -2.63
C GLU A 234 13.00 13.44 -3.59
N ASP A 235 13.43 14.08 -4.68
CA ASP A 235 14.33 13.48 -5.67
C ASP A 235 15.69 13.14 -5.07
N ARG A 236 16.17 13.92 -4.09
CA ARG A 236 17.41 13.64 -3.35
C ARG A 236 17.29 12.34 -2.55
N ILE A 237 16.16 12.16 -1.86
CA ILE A 237 15.86 10.96 -1.07
C ILE A 237 15.71 9.76 -2.00
N ILE A 238 14.93 9.89 -3.08
CA ILE A 238 14.70 8.84 -4.09
C ILE A 238 16.03 8.39 -4.71
N LYS A 239 16.91 9.33 -5.08
CA LYS A 239 18.23 9.01 -5.62
C LYS A 239 19.05 8.15 -4.65
N GLY A 240 19.01 8.45 -3.37
CA GLY A 240 19.66 7.63 -2.33
C GLY A 240 19.05 6.24 -2.22
N MET A 241 17.71 6.14 -2.26
CA MET A 241 16.99 4.87 -2.13
C MET A 241 17.21 3.94 -3.33
N VAL A 242 17.14 4.47 -4.56
CA VAL A 242 17.16 3.68 -5.82
C VAL A 242 18.58 3.54 -6.39
N GLY A 243 19.50 4.44 -6.01
CA GLY A 243 20.91 4.39 -6.43
C GLY A 243 21.21 4.95 -7.81
N ARG A 244 20.21 5.47 -8.50
CA ARG A 244 20.35 6.19 -9.79
C ARG A 244 19.45 7.42 -9.77
N ALA A 245 19.83 8.47 -10.47
CA ALA A 245 18.93 9.57 -10.73
C ALA A 245 17.77 9.01 -11.55
N MET A 246 16.57 9.03 -10.99
CA MET A 246 15.36 8.86 -11.80
C MET A 246 15.04 10.25 -12.33
N GLU A 247 15.59 10.56 -13.52
CA GLU A 247 15.31 11.82 -14.23
C GLU A 247 13.81 11.94 -14.52
N ASP A 248 13.12 10.78 -14.66
CA ASP A 248 11.67 10.70 -14.80
C ASP A 248 11.09 9.63 -13.86
N ARG A 249 10.13 10.00 -13.00
CA ARG A 249 9.37 9.06 -12.16
C ARG A 249 8.51 8.10 -12.97
N TYR A 250 8.17 8.48 -14.19
CA TYR A 250 7.33 7.75 -15.12
C TYR A 250 8.08 7.50 -16.42
N PRO A 251 8.09 6.27 -16.94
CA PRO A 251 8.77 5.97 -18.19
C PRO A 251 8.13 6.75 -19.35
N PRO A 252 8.92 7.42 -20.19
CA PRO A 252 8.41 8.17 -21.33
C PRO A 252 7.65 7.26 -22.28
N ARG A 253 6.56 7.78 -22.85
CA ARG A 253 5.74 7.08 -23.82
C ARG A 253 5.26 8.03 -24.91
N GLU A 254 5.30 7.56 -26.15
CA GLU A 254 4.62 8.16 -27.28
C GLU A 254 3.34 7.35 -27.56
N PRO A 255 2.13 7.87 -27.21
CA PRO A 255 0.89 7.13 -27.40
C PRO A 255 0.57 6.98 -28.89
N LYS A 256 0.27 5.73 -29.30
CA LYS A 256 -0.27 5.42 -30.65
C LYS A 256 -1.72 4.99 -30.48
N VAL A 257 -2.58 5.99 -30.29
CA VAL A 257 -4.01 5.75 -30.05
C VAL A 257 -4.71 5.32 -31.32
N GLY A 258 -5.36 4.13 -31.27
CA GLY A 258 -6.09 3.53 -32.37
C GLY A 258 -7.61 3.61 -32.23
N GLU A 259 -8.30 2.57 -32.69
CA GLU A 259 -9.76 2.46 -32.63
C GLU A 259 -10.29 2.27 -31.21
N THR A 260 -11.57 2.56 -30.98
CA THR A 260 -12.23 2.29 -29.70
C THR A 260 -12.38 0.78 -29.50
N LEU A 261 -11.78 0.26 -28.42
CA LEU A 261 -11.90 -1.13 -28.02
C LEU A 261 -13.09 -1.35 -27.08
N LEU A 262 -13.22 -0.54 -26.04
CA LEU A 262 -14.31 -0.61 -25.07
C LEU A 262 -15.12 0.68 -25.08
N GLU A 263 -16.43 0.55 -25.12
CA GLU A 263 -17.37 1.64 -24.92
C GLU A 263 -18.42 1.23 -23.90
N VAL A 264 -18.61 2.06 -22.88
CA VAL A 264 -19.62 1.90 -21.82
C VAL A 264 -20.58 3.07 -21.92
N LYS A 265 -21.90 2.75 -21.98
CA LYS A 265 -22.97 3.74 -22.10
C LYS A 265 -24.05 3.55 -21.04
N ASN A 266 -24.48 4.66 -20.46
CA ASN A 266 -25.62 4.73 -19.54
C ASN A 266 -25.52 3.69 -18.41
N TRP A 267 -24.29 3.48 -17.86
CA TRP A 267 -24.04 2.45 -16.86
C TRP A 267 -24.53 2.92 -15.49
N ASN A 268 -25.55 2.24 -14.99
CA ASN A 268 -26.20 2.54 -13.73
C ASN A 268 -26.11 1.32 -12.81
N VAL A 269 -25.77 1.56 -11.54
CA VAL A 269 -25.58 0.49 -10.55
C VAL A 269 -26.17 0.92 -9.22
N PHE A 270 -26.98 0.05 -8.61
CA PHE A 270 -27.47 0.22 -7.25
C PHE A 270 -26.50 -0.40 -6.24
N HIS A 271 -26.46 0.17 -5.05
CA HIS A 271 -25.55 -0.26 -3.99
C HIS A 271 -25.83 -1.71 -3.56
N GLN A 272 -24.79 -2.49 -3.33
CA GLN A 272 -24.90 -3.93 -3.07
C GLN A 272 -25.72 -4.25 -1.80
N GLN A 273 -25.51 -3.51 -0.72
CA GLN A 273 -26.20 -3.69 0.57
C GLN A 273 -27.44 -2.80 0.68
N HIS A 274 -27.38 -1.54 0.28
CA HIS A 274 -28.48 -0.58 0.30
C HIS A 274 -29.20 -0.57 -1.06
N ARG A 275 -30.00 -1.59 -1.33
CA ARG A 275 -30.58 -1.93 -2.64
C ARG A 275 -31.46 -0.86 -3.28
N ASP A 276 -31.97 0.09 -2.50
CA ASP A 276 -32.79 1.21 -2.98
C ASP A 276 -31.95 2.45 -3.31
N ARG A 277 -30.68 2.46 -2.93
CA ARG A 277 -29.75 3.56 -3.21
C ARG A 277 -29.01 3.28 -4.51
N GLN A 278 -29.23 4.12 -5.52
CA GLN A 278 -28.40 4.12 -6.71
C GLN A 278 -27.03 4.68 -6.35
N PHE A 279 -25.96 4.04 -6.82
CA PHE A 279 -24.57 4.37 -6.47
C PHE A 279 -23.78 4.89 -7.68
N LEU A 280 -23.95 4.26 -8.85
CA LEU A 280 -23.41 4.77 -10.11
C LEU A 280 -24.55 5.31 -10.97
N HIS A 281 -24.33 6.48 -11.56
CA HIS A 281 -25.34 7.20 -12.27
C HIS A 281 -24.85 7.58 -13.66
N ASP A 282 -25.40 6.95 -14.69
CA ASP A 282 -25.18 7.29 -16.10
C ASP A 282 -23.70 7.42 -16.46
N VAL A 283 -22.88 6.44 -16.04
CA VAL A 283 -21.45 6.43 -16.30
C VAL A 283 -21.19 6.09 -17.76
N ASN A 284 -20.47 6.98 -18.46
CA ASN A 284 -20.14 6.87 -19.88
C ASN A 284 -18.64 7.06 -20.07
N PHE A 285 -17.96 6.11 -20.72
CA PHE A 285 -16.54 6.27 -21.06
C PHE A 285 -16.13 5.32 -22.19
N THR A 286 -14.97 5.59 -22.76
CA THR A 286 -14.36 4.76 -23.80
C THR A 286 -12.90 4.48 -23.50
N VAL A 287 -12.39 3.36 -24.00
CA VAL A 287 -10.97 2.99 -23.99
C VAL A 287 -10.57 2.60 -25.40
N ARG A 288 -9.47 3.17 -25.91
CA ARG A 288 -8.98 2.93 -27.27
C ARG A 288 -7.77 2.01 -27.28
N ALA A 289 -7.50 1.42 -28.43
CA ALA A 289 -6.28 0.63 -28.63
C ALA A 289 -5.04 1.52 -28.42
N GLY A 290 -4.05 1.02 -27.70
CA GLY A 290 -2.81 1.76 -27.44
C GLY A 290 -2.93 2.94 -26.50
N GLU A 291 -4.09 3.13 -25.84
CA GLU A 291 -4.37 4.22 -24.92
C GLU A 291 -4.28 3.76 -23.46
N VAL A 292 -3.76 4.62 -22.60
CA VAL A 292 -3.89 4.50 -21.14
C VAL A 292 -4.86 5.58 -20.67
N VAL A 293 -6.04 5.17 -20.23
CA VAL A 293 -7.10 6.07 -19.73
C VAL A 293 -7.13 5.98 -18.23
N GLY A 294 -7.12 7.12 -17.53
CA GLY A 294 -7.25 7.23 -16.10
C GLY A 294 -8.68 7.47 -15.62
N ILE A 295 -9.04 6.94 -14.46
CA ILE A 295 -10.20 7.42 -13.69
C ILE A 295 -9.69 8.01 -12.38
N ALA A 296 -9.80 9.34 -12.27
CA ALA A 296 -9.51 10.11 -11.06
C ALA A 296 -10.78 10.34 -10.23
N GLY A 297 -10.64 10.51 -8.93
CA GLY A 297 -11.76 10.84 -8.03
C GLY A 297 -11.37 10.69 -6.57
N LEU A 298 -12.16 11.25 -5.67
CA LEU A 298 -11.97 11.08 -4.24
C LEU A 298 -12.32 9.65 -3.80
N MET A 299 -11.89 9.28 -2.58
CA MET A 299 -12.28 8.02 -1.97
C MET A 299 -13.82 7.92 -1.89
N GLY A 300 -14.38 6.79 -2.31
CA GLY A 300 -15.83 6.59 -2.37
C GLY A 300 -16.52 7.21 -3.60
N ALA A 301 -15.78 7.76 -4.57
CA ALA A 301 -16.37 8.32 -5.80
C ALA A 301 -17.01 7.28 -6.72
N GLY A 302 -16.77 5.98 -6.53
CA GLY A 302 -17.35 4.89 -7.32
C GLY A 302 -16.40 4.27 -8.36
N ARG A 303 -15.10 4.55 -8.28
CA ARG A 303 -14.10 4.08 -9.25
C ARG A 303 -13.97 2.56 -9.28
N THR A 304 -13.66 1.94 -8.14
CA THR A 304 -13.55 0.48 -7.97
C THR A 304 -14.88 -0.20 -8.27
N GLU A 305 -15.99 0.37 -7.81
CA GLU A 305 -17.34 -0.15 -8.05
C GLU A 305 -17.69 -0.13 -9.55
N THR A 306 -17.21 0.88 -10.30
CA THR A 306 -17.35 0.90 -11.76
C THR A 306 -16.63 -0.27 -12.38
N ALA A 307 -15.37 -0.51 -12.03
CA ALA A 307 -14.58 -1.63 -12.55
C ALA A 307 -15.21 -2.99 -12.19
N MET A 308 -15.56 -3.20 -10.93
CA MET A 308 -16.16 -4.46 -10.45
C MET A 308 -17.53 -4.72 -11.05
N SER A 309 -18.37 -3.68 -11.21
CA SER A 309 -19.69 -3.84 -11.82
C SER A 309 -19.59 -4.19 -13.32
N LEU A 310 -18.59 -3.70 -14.03
CA LEU A 310 -18.31 -4.07 -15.42
C LEU A 310 -17.72 -5.46 -15.54
N PHE A 311 -16.85 -5.87 -14.63
CA PHE A 311 -16.21 -7.16 -14.68
C PHE A 311 -17.06 -8.24 -14.00
N GLY A 312 -17.99 -8.79 -14.77
CA GLY A 312 -18.85 -9.89 -14.33
C GLY A 312 -19.98 -9.49 -13.39
N LYS A 313 -20.32 -8.19 -13.31
CA LYS A 313 -21.31 -7.67 -12.35
C LYS A 313 -21.00 -8.11 -10.92
N SER A 314 -19.71 -8.17 -10.57
CA SER A 314 -19.22 -8.70 -9.30
C SER A 314 -19.51 -7.77 -8.11
N TRP A 315 -19.89 -6.52 -8.37
CA TRP A 315 -20.37 -5.57 -7.37
C TRP A 315 -21.65 -4.88 -7.85
N GLY A 316 -22.56 -4.62 -6.92
CA GLY A 316 -23.78 -3.86 -7.16
C GLY A 316 -25.02 -4.72 -7.44
N HIS A 317 -26.15 -4.02 -7.64
CA HIS A 317 -27.46 -4.59 -7.86
C HIS A 317 -28.22 -3.77 -8.93
N LYS A 318 -29.22 -4.36 -9.61
CA LYS A 318 -30.01 -3.71 -10.67
C LYS A 318 -29.13 -2.96 -11.70
N ILE A 319 -28.10 -3.63 -12.19
CA ILE A 319 -27.14 -3.04 -13.13
C ILE A 319 -27.75 -2.93 -14.51
N THR A 320 -27.78 -1.73 -15.06
CA THR A 320 -28.29 -1.42 -16.40
C THR A 320 -27.26 -0.60 -17.19
N GLY A 321 -27.39 -0.58 -18.50
CA GLY A 321 -26.50 0.10 -19.42
C GLY A 321 -25.97 -0.84 -20.49
N GLU A 322 -25.14 -0.34 -21.38
CA GLU A 322 -24.62 -1.06 -22.54
C GLU A 322 -23.10 -1.09 -22.49
N VAL A 323 -22.55 -2.24 -22.86
CA VAL A 323 -21.09 -2.42 -23.04
C VAL A 323 -20.86 -2.97 -24.43
N SER A 324 -19.97 -2.34 -25.16
CA SER A 324 -19.55 -2.82 -26.49
C SER A 324 -18.03 -2.95 -26.58
N MET A 325 -17.58 -3.99 -27.27
CA MET A 325 -16.19 -4.22 -27.64
C MET A 325 -16.07 -4.08 -29.15
N ARG A 326 -15.16 -3.22 -29.62
CA ARG A 326 -15.00 -2.90 -31.07
C ARG A 326 -16.34 -2.58 -31.76
N GLY A 327 -17.19 -1.81 -31.10
CA GLY A 327 -18.50 -1.42 -31.60
C GLY A 327 -19.56 -2.55 -31.60
N LYS A 328 -19.26 -3.72 -31.06
CA LYS A 328 -20.22 -4.84 -30.94
C LYS A 328 -20.67 -4.97 -29.50
N PRO A 329 -21.99 -5.02 -29.24
CA PRO A 329 -22.51 -5.30 -27.90
C PRO A 329 -21.97 -6.61 -27.34
N VAL A 330 -21.55 -6.63 -26.08
CA VAL A 330 -21.02 -7.81 -25.39
C VAL A 330 -21.74 -8.03 -24.07
N ASP A 331 -21.81 -9.30 -23.68
CA ASP A 331 -22.39 -9.68 -22.39
C ASP A 331 -21.28 -9.80 -21.33
N VAL A 332 -21.31 -8.91 -20.33
CA VAL A 332 -20.39 -8.89 -19.20
C VAL A 332 -21.08 -9.32 -17.90
N SER A 333 -22.18 -10.06 -17.98
CA SER A 333 -23.00 -10.41 -16.80
C SER A 333 -22.35 -11.38 -15.83
N THR A 334 -21.29 -12.08 -16.26
CA THR A 334 -20.50 -13.00 -15.43
C THR A 334 -19.01 -12.81 -15.72
N ILE A 335 -18.14 -13.14 -14.75
CA ILE A 335 -16.69 -13.05 -14.93
C ILE A 335 -16.21 -13.84 -16.15
N PRO A 336 -16.62 -15.12 -16.38
CA PRO A 336 -16.22 -15.84 -17.60
C PRO A 336 -16.63 -15.11 -18.88
N ARG A 337 -17.84 -14.52 -18.96
CA ARG A 337 -18.29 -13.77 -20.14
C ARG A 337 -17.50 -12.48 -20.35
N ALA A 338 -17.14 -11.78 -19.27
CA ALA A 338 -16.28 -10.60 -19.35
C ALA A 338 -14.87 -10.97 -19.88
N ILE A 339 -14.32 -12.12 -19.46
CA ILE A 339 -13.04 -12.63 -19.96
C ILE A 339 -13.19 -13.00 -21.45
N ASP A 340 -14.24 -13.73 -21.83
CA ASP A 340 -14.51 -14.12 -23.22
C ASP A 340 -14.73 -12.88 -24.13
N ALA A 341 -15.26 -11.78 -23.57
CA ALA A 341 -15.39 -10.50 -24.25
C ALA A 341 -14.05 -9.74 -24.41
N GLY A 342 -12.96 -10.23 -23.84
CA GLY A 342 -11.64 -9.61 -23.94
C GLY A 342 -11.31 -8.63 -22.82
N LEU A 343 -12.03 -8.67 -21.69
CA LEU A 343 -11.75 -7.86 -20.51
C LEU A 343 -10.91 -8.63 -19.49
N ALA A 344 -10.02 -7.93 -18.80
CA ALA A 344 -9.35 -8.42 -17.61
C ALA A 344 -9.36 -7.36 -16.51
N TYR A 345 -9.38 -7.78 -15.24
CA TYR A 345 -9.45 -6.88 -14.09
C TYR A 345 -8.42 -7.25 -13.03
N VAL A 346 -7.46 -6.37 -12.85
CA VAL A 346 -6.48 -6.41 -11.75
C VAL A 346 -7.08 -5.65 -10.57
N THR A 347 -7.37 -6.36 -9.50
CA THR A 347 -8.05 -5.85 -8.30
C THR A 347 -7.13 -5.03 -7.41
N GLU A 348 -7.69 -4.07 -6.66
CA GLU A 348 -6.98 -3.26 -5.66
C GLU A 348 -6.30 -4.14 -4.60
N ASP A 349 -7.02 -5.11 -4.03
CA ASP A 349 -6.46 -6.04 -3.04
C ASP A 349 -5.89 -7.29 -3.71
N ARG A 350 -4.58 -7.25 -3.99
CA ARG A 350 -3.87 -8.38 -4.58
C ARG A 350 -3.80 -9.59 -3.66
N LYS A 351 -3.79 -9.40 -2.32
CA LYS A 351 -3.62 -10.47 -1.35
C LYS A 351 -4.90 -11.27 -1.13
N GLN A 352 -6.05 -10.60 -1.04
CA GLN A 352 -7.34 -11.25 -0.77
C GLN A 352 -8.06 -11.67 -2.06
N LEU A 353 -7.99 -10.83 -3.11
CA LEU A 353 -8.75 -11.01 -4.35
C LEU A 353 -7.89 -11.35 -5.57
N GLY A 354 -6.62 -10.92 -5.55
CA GLY A 354 -5.75 -11.04 -6.70
C GLY A 354 -5.03 -12.39 -6.79
N LEU A 355 -4.58 -12.96 -5.70
CA LEU A 355 -3.72 -14.14 -5.62
C LEU A 355 -4.26 -15.20 -4.64
N VAL A 356 -3.94 -16.45 -4.88
CA VAL A 356 -3.99 -17.50 -3.87
C VAL A 356 -2.58 -17.58 -3.28
N LEU A 357 -2.36 -16.91 -2.13
CA LEU A 357 -1.03 -16.67 -1.56
C LEU A 357 -0.24 -17.95 -1.23
N ILE A 358 -0.94 -19.02 -0.82
CA ILE A 358 -0.33 -20.33 -0.51
C ILE A 358 0.06 -21.11 -1.77
N ASN A 359 -0.46 -20.71 -2.94
CA ASN A 359 -0.12 -21.32 -4.20
C ASN A 359 1.16 -20.68 -4.78
N ASN A 360 1.86 -21.44 -5.59
CA ASN A 360 3.07 -20.99 -6.27
C ASN A 360 2.78 -20.06 -7.46
N ILE A 361 3.83 -19.51 -8.07
CA ILE A 361 3.75 -18.62 -9.23
C ILE A 361 3.07 -19.32 -10.41
N LYS A 362 3.41 -20.61 -10.66
CA LYS A 362 2.89 -21.40 -11.78
C LYS A 362 1.37 -21.49 -11.74
N GLU A 363 0.84 -21.91 -10.59
CA GLU A 363 -0.60 -22.08 -10.37
C GLU A 363 -1.36 -20.75 -10.44
N ASN A 364 -0.82 -19.70 -9.81
CA ASN A 364 -1.44 -18.38 -9.87
C ASN A 364 -1.47 -17.81 -11.29
N THR A 365 -0.40 -17.98 -12.07
CA THR A 365 -0.31 -17.46 -13.45
C THR A 365 -1.38 -18.05 -14.36
N THR A 366 -1.69 -19.33 -14.21
CA THR A 366 -2.60 -20.05 -15.12
C THR A 366 -4.05 -20.09 -14.64
N LEU A 367 -4.31 -19.69 -13.40
CA LEU A 367 -5.60 -19.82 -12.71
C LEU A 367 -6.79 -19.22 -13.47
N SER A 368 -6.59 -18.10 -14.18
CA SER A 368 -7.67 -17.41 -14.92
C SER A 368 -8.01 -18.07 -16.27
N ASN A 369 -7.17 -19.00 -16.77
CA ASN A 369 -7.38 -19.67 -18.06
C ASN A 369 -6.87 -21.12 -18.06
N LEU A 370 -7.33 -21.92 -17.09
CA LEU A 370 -6.92 -23.32 -16.94
C LEU A 370 -7.22 -24.17 -18.19
N LYS A 371 -8.27 -23.81 -18.95
CA LYS A 371 -8.62 -24.48 -20.19
C LYS A 371 -7.47 -24.48 -21.24
N ALA A 372 -6.68 -23.41 -21.26
CA ALA A 372 -5.56 -23.28 -22.21
C ALA A 372 -4.39 -24.22 -21.88
N VAL A 373 -4.27 -24.68 -20.63
CA VAL A 373 -3.23 -25.62 -20.17
C VAL A 373 -3.80 -27.01 -19.85
N ALA A 374 -5.07 -27.26 -20.12
CA ALA A 374 -5.71 -28.56 -19.89
C ALA A 374 -5.97 -29.32 -21.21
N SER A 375 -5.96 -30.64 -21.11
CA SER A 375 -6.38 -31.55 -22.18
C SER A 375 -7.34 -32.57 -21.58
N ASN A 376 -8.55 -32.71 -22.16
CA ASN A 376 -9.59 -33.61 -21.66
C ASN A 376 -9.92 -33.43 -20.16
N GLY A 377 -9.90 -32.18 -19.68
CA GLY A 377 -10.21 -31.86 -18.26
C GLY A 377 -9.04 -32.10 -17.29
N VAL A 378 -7.87 -32.54 -17.78
CA VAL A 378 -6.66 -32.73 -16.98
C VAL A 378 -5.64 -31.64 -17.30
N ILE A 379 -5.08 -30.99 -16.30
CA ILE A 379 -4.03 -29.97 -16.46
C ILE A 379 -2.74 -30.67 -16.95
N ASP A 380 -2.14 -30.14 -18.02
CA ASP A 380 -0.83 -30.53 -18.49
C ASP A 380 0.25 -29.72 -17.75
N ASP A 381 0.90 -30.35 -16.77
CA ASP A 381 1.90 -29.71 -15.91
C ASP A 381 3.07 -29.11 -16.71
N ARG A 382 3.46 -29.71 -17.84
CA ARG A 382 4.55 -29.19 -18.70
C ARG A 382 4.13 -27.92 -19.42
N LYS A 383 2.89 -27.87 -19.95
CA LYS A 383 2.36 -26.65 -20.57
C LYS A 383 2.21 -25.54 -19.53
N GLU A 384 1.67 -25.88 -18.37
CA GLU A 384 1.52 -24.94 -17.26
C GLU A 384 2.85 -24.36 -16.82
N ALA A 385 3.87 -25.20 -16.59
CA ALA A 385 5.23 -24.79 -16.22
C ALA A 385 5.88 -23.91 -17.31
N LYS A 386 5.66 -24.21 -18.59
CA LYS A 386 6.16 -23.41 -19.69
C LYS A 386 5.53 -22.00 -19.68
N VAL A 387 4.21 -21.91 -19.58
CA VAL A 387 3.48 -20.63 -19.53
C VAL A 387 3.99 -19.78 -18.38
N ALA A 388 4.10 -20.35 -17.18
CA ALA A 388 4.58 -19.61 -16.01
C ALA A 388 6.04 -19.15 -16.17
N SER A 389 6.90 -19.98 -16.78
CA SER A 389 8.29 -19.61 -17.07
C SER A 389 8.39 -18.46 -18.06
N ASP A 390 7.57 -18.49 -19.12
CA ASP A 390 7.50 -17.45 -20.15
C ASP A 390 7.06 -16.10 -19.53
N TYR A 391 5.99 -16.11 -18.71
CA TYR A 391 5.53 -14.90 -18.02
C TYR A 391 6.51 -14.41 -16.93
N ARG A 392 7.15 -15.33 -16.20
CA ARG A 392 8.20 -14.97 -15.24
C ARG A 392 9.33 -14.19 -15.93
N ALA A 393 9.74 -14.63 -17.12
CA ALA A 393 10.77 -13.96 -17.92
C ALA A 393 10.24 -12.64 -18.52
N LYS A 394 9.05 -12.65 -19.16
CA LYS A 394 8.44 -11.47 -19.82
C LYS A 394 8.26 -10.31 -18.84
N LEU A 395 7.72 -10.58 -17.64
CA LEU A 395 7.44 -9.57 -16.61
C LEU A 395 8.59 -9.39 -15.62
N ARG A 396 9.72 -10.09 -15.81
CA ARG A 396 10.89 -10.03 -14.91
C ARG A 396 10.51 -10.26 -13.45
N ILE A 397 9.73 -11.34 -13.18
CA ILE A 397 9.34 -11.70 -11.82
C ILE A 397 10.57 -12.25 -11.10
N ARG A 398 11.02 -11.54 -10.05
CA ARG A 398 12.19 -11.96 -9.25
C ARG A 398 11.77 -13.06 -8.28
N SER A 399 12.16 -14.29 -8.57
CA SER A 399 11.91 -15.49 -7.78
C SER A 399 12.99 -16.52 -8.06
N HIS A 400 13.25 -17.42 -7.12
CA HIS A 400 14.20 -18.51 -7.34
C HIS A 400 13.65 -19.57 -8.31
N SER A 401 12.34 -19.77 -8.35
CA SER A 401 11.68 -20.69 -9.29
C SER A 401 10.21 -20.30 -9.51
N ILE A 402 9.56 -20.90 -10.50
CA ILE A 402 8.10 -20.80 -10.70
C ILE A 402 7.29 -21.52 -9.62
N TYR A 403 7.94 -22.39 -8.84
CA TYR A 403 7.33 -23.14 -7.73
C TYR A 403 7.42 -22.41 -6.39
N GLN A 404 7.97 -21.20 -6.36
CA GLN A 404 7.96 -20.36 -5.17
C GLN A 404 6.54 -19.90 -4.85
N GLU A 405 6.10 -20.09 -3.61
CA GLU A 405 4.82 -19.60 -3.10
C GLU A 405 4.77 -18.07 -3.19
N THR A 406 3.60 -17.54 -3.60
CA THR A 406 3.45 -16.11 -3.84
C THR A 406 3.46 -15.28 -2.56
N VAL A 407 3.14 -15.87 -1.40
CA VAL A 407 3.26 -15.20 -0.08
C VAL A 407 4.70 -14.76 0.21
N ASN A 408 5.70 -15.47 -0.30
CA ASN A 408 7.12 -15.21 -0.08
C ASN A 408 7.73 -14.21 -1.09
N LEU A 409 6.91 -13.58 -1.93
CA LEU A 409 7.33 -12.57 -2.90
C LEU A 409 7.17 -11.15 -2.33
N SER A 410 8.03 -10.22 -2.78
CA SER A 410 7.80 -8.79 -2.53
C SER A 410 6.50 -8.31 -3.20
N GLY A 411 5.92 -7.21 -2.70
CA GLY A 411 4.67 -6.64 -3.24
C GLY A 411 4.72 -6.38 -4.74
N GLY A 412 5.82 -5.85 -5.27
CA GLY A 412 5.99 -5.63 -6.70
C GLY A 412 6.03 -6.92 -7.53
N ASN A 413 6.67 -7.99 -7.00
CA ASN A 413 6.66 -9.29 -7.68
C ASN A 413 5.29 -9.99 -7.58
N GLN A 414 4.59 -9.87 -6.46
CA GLN A 414 3.19 -10.30 -6.34
C GLN A 414 2.30 -9.64 -7.39
N GLN A 415 2.44 -8.32 -7.58
CA GLN A 415 1.69 -7.57 -8.59
C GLN A 415 1.97 -8.06 -10.01
N LYS A 416 3.24 -8.37 -10.32
CA LYS A 416 3.60 -8.96 -11.61
C LYS A 416 2.99 -10.34 -11.82
N VAL A 417 2.84 -11.14 -10.75
CA VAL A 417 2.12 -12.43 -10.83
C VAL A 417 0.63 -12.21 -11.11
N VAL A 418 -0.01 -11.21 -10.46
CA VAL A 418 -1.40 -10.84 -10.79
C VAL A 418 -1.54 -10.41 -12.25
N LEU A 419 -0.62 -9.58 -12.73
CA LEU A 419 -0.58 -9.18 -14.14
C LEU A 419 -0.40 -10.39 -15.06
N SER A 420 0.51 -11.33 -14.75
CA SER A 420 0.72 -12.54 -15.55
C SER A 420 -0.55 -13.38 -15.65
N LYS A 421 -1.27 -13.56 -14.53
CA LYS A 421 -2.55 -14.26 -14.45
C LYS A 421 -3.57 -13.72 -15.46
N TRP A 422 -3.74 -12.41 -15.48
CA TRP A 422 -4.72 -11.75 -16.36
C TRP A 422 -4.24 -11.65 -17.80
N LEU A 423 -2.96 -11.41 -18.05
CA LEU A 423 -2.39 -11.41 -19.40
C LEU A 423 -2.46 -12.77 -20.07
N PHE A 424 -2.49 -13.85 -19.29
CA PHE A 424 -2.67 -15.20 -19.83
C PHE A 424 -4.06 -15.44 -20.44
N THR A 425 -5.06 -14.62 -20.12
CA THR A 425 -6.36 -14.64 -20.82
C THR A 425 -6.33 -13.90 -22.15
N ASN A 426 -5.20 -13.28 -22.52
CA ASN A 426 -5.02 -12.46 -23.71
C ASN A 426 -6.08 -11.35 -23.89
N PRO A 427 -6.27 -10.46 -22.89
CA PRO A 427 -7.32 -9.44 -22.96
C PRO A 427 -7.02 -8.38 -24.02
N GLU A 428 -8.08 -7.76 -24.56
CA GLU A 428 -7.98 -6.55 -25.38
C GLU A 428 -7.93 -5.30 -24.52
N VAL A 429 -8.70 -5.29 -23.42
CA VAL A 429 -8.73 -4.19 -22.44
C VAL A 429 -8.39 -4.72 -21.05
N LEU A 430 -7.45 -4.06 -20.40
CA LEU A 430 -7.00 -4.37 -19.05
C LEU A 430 -7.41 -3.25 -18.11
N ILE A 431 -8.26 -3.56 -17.12
CA ILE A 431 -8.65 -2.67 -16.04
C ILE A 431 -7.67 -2.88 -14.89
N LEU A 432 -6.98 -1.82 -14.48
CA LEU A 432 -5.99 -1.81 -13.40
C LEU A 432 -6.50 -0.95 -12.25
N ASP A 433 -6.88 -1.56 -11.15
CA ASP A 433 -7.38 -0.87 -9.97
C ASP A 433 -6.27 -0.79 -8.92
N GLU A 434 -5.80 0.44 -8.65
CA GLU A 434 -4.68 0.75 -7.75
C GLU A 434 -3.44 -0.16 -8.00
N PRO A 435 -2.92 -0.22 -9.25
CA PRO A 435 -1.93 -1.24 -9.65
C PRO A 435 -0.61 -1.14 -8.91
N THR A 436 -0.33 -0.03 -8.24
CA THR A 436 0.94 0.21 -7.54
C THR A 436 0.77 0.43 -6.04
N ARG A 437 -0.42 0.17 -5.50
CA ARG A 437 -0.68 0.33 -4.06
C ARG A 437 0.19 -0.60 -3.22
N GLY A 438 0.90 -0.02 -2.24
CA GLY A 438 1.78 -0.78 -1.34
C GLY A 438 2.98 -1.43 -2.06
N ILE A 439 3.47 -0.79 -3.13
CA ILE A 439 4.64 -1.19 -3.88
C ILE A 439 5.70 -0.07 -3.75
N ASP A 440 6.97 -0.46 -3.67
CA ASP A 440 8.09 0.49 -3.62
C ASP A 440 8.29 1.26 -4.94
N ILE A 441 9.00 2.37 -4.86
CA ILE A 441 9.16 3.31 -5.98
C ILE A 441 9.82 2.64 -7.20
N GLY A 442 10.84 1.80 -6.99
CA GLY A 442 11.51 1.11 -8.09
C GLY A 442 10.61 0.09 -8.78
N ALA A 443 9.81 -0.66 -7.99
CA ALA A 443 8.84 -1.60 -8.54
C ALA A 443 7.65 -0.89 -9.19
N LYS A 444 7.22 0.29 -8.72
CA LYS A 444 6.23 1.14 -9.41
C LYS A 444 6.69 1.46 -10.83
N TYR A 445 7.93 1.91 -11.00
CA TYR A 445 8.49 2.20 -12.32
C TYR A 445 8.48 0.98 -13.25
N GLU A 446 8.80 -0.21 -12.72
CA GLU A 446 8.72 -1.46 -13.50
C GLU A 446 7.28 -1.76 -13.95
N ILE A 447 6.27 -1.54 -13.09
CA ILE A 447 4.84 -1.70 -13.44
C ILE A 447 4.43 -0.69 -14.53
N TYR A 448 4.81 0.59 -14.41
CA TYR A 448 4.52 1.58 -15.45
C TYR A 448 5.17 1.22 -16.79
N THR A 449 6.39 0.66 -16.76
CA THR A 449 7.06 0.16 -17.96
C THR A 449 6.27 -0.98 -18.62
N ILE A 450 5.73 -1.90 -17.83
CA ILE A 450 4.86 -2.99 -18.31
C ILE A 450 3.57 -2.41 -18.91
N ILE A 451 2.92 -1.44 -18.25
CA ILE A 451 1.71 -0.77 -18.75
C ILE A 451 1.99 -0.10 -20.10
N ASN A 452 3.09 0.62 -20.23
CA ASN A 452 3.49 1.27 -21.48
C ASN A 452 3.75 0.26 -22.60
N GLN A 453 4.39 -0.87 -22.27
CA GLN A 453 4.62 -1.95 -23.24
C GLN A 453 3.30 -2.56 -23.72
N LEU A 454 2.36 -2.84 -22.81
CA LEU A 454 1.04 -3.40 -23.16
C LEU A 454 0.22 -2.45 -24.04
N ALA A 455 0.26 -1.14 -23.75
CA ALA A 455 -0.35 -0.14 -24.59
C ALA A 455 0.32 -0.08 -25.97
N ALA A 456 1.66 -0.15 -26.04
CA ALA A 456 2.39 -0.21 -27.31
C ALA A 456 2.07 -1.48 -28.13
N GLU A 457 1.71 -2.59 -27.47
CA GLU A 457 1.20 -3.81 -28.09
C GLU A 457 -0.25 -3.66 -28.63
N GLY A 458 -0.88 -2.48 -28.47
CA GLY A 458 -2.22 -2.16 -28.95
C GLY A 458 -3.35 -2.50 -27.96
N LYS A 459 -3.04 -2.86 -26.71
CA LYS A 459 -4.07 -3.09 -25.69
C LYS A 459 -4.61 -1.76 -25.17
N GLY A 460 -5.89 -1.71 -24.81
CA GLY A 460 -6.49 -0.59 -24.08
C GLY A 460 -6.27 -0.77 -22.57
N ILE A 461 -5.84 0.28 -21.89
CA ILE A 461 -5.62 0.23 -20.44
C ILE A 461 -6.56 1.23 -19.77
N LEU A 462 -7.37 0.75 -18.83
CA LEU A 462 -8.15 1.59 -17.91
C LEU A 462 -7.49 1.54 -16.54
N MET A 463 -6.94 2.67 -16.11
CA MET A 463 -6.19 2.78 -14.85
C MET A 463 -6.97 3.58 -13.82
N ILE A 464 -7.22 2.98 -12.68
CA ILE A 464 -7.82 3.61 -11.51
C ILE A 464 -6.72 3.82 -10.49
N SER A 465 -6.54 5.04 -10.00
CA SER A 465 -5.59 5.34 -8.94
C SER A 465 -6.09 6.45 -8.03
N SER A 466 -5.78 6.33 -6.75
CA SER A 466 -5.94 7.38 -5.74
C SER A 466 -4.78 8.39 -5.77
N GLU A 467 -3.64 8.01 -6.37
CA GLU A 467 -2.47 8.87 -6.51
C GLU A 467 -2.59 9.73 -7.78
N MET A 468 -3.01 11.01 -7.65
CA MET A 468 -3.11 11.92 -8.81
C MET A 468 -1.82 12.02 -9.63
N PRO A 469 -0.61 12.11 -9.02
CA PRO A 469 0.63 12.14 -9.79
C PRO A 469 0.83 10.90 -10.67
N GLU A 470 0.35 9.73 -10.24
CA GLU A 470 0.41 8.49 -11.02
C GLU A 470 -0.42 8.60 -12.30
N LEU A 471 -1.67 9.07 -12.18
CA LEU A 471 -2.55 9.28 -13.35
C LEU A 471 -1.98 10.34 -14.31
N LEU A 472 -1.50 11.47 -13.78
CA LEU A 472 -0.92 12.55 -14.58
C LEU A 472 0.36 12.11 -15.31
N GLY A 473 1.16 11.22 -14.68
CA GLY A 473 2.41 10.73 -15.27
C GLY A 473 2.23 9.61 -16.29
N THR A 474 1.16 8.80 -16.17
CA THR A 474 1.00 7.58 -16.97
C THR A 474 -0.12 7.63 -18.01
N CYS A 475 -1.19 8.41 -17.75
CA CYS A 475 -2.38 8.40 -18.60
C CYS A 475 -2.29 9.41 -19.75
N ASP A 476 -2.96 9.09 -20.86
CA ASP A 476 -3.12 9.96 -22.02
C ASP A 476 -4.35 10.85 -21.90
N ARG A 477 -5.35 10.36 -21.15
CA ARG A 477 -6.64 11.00 -20.92
C ARG A 477 -7.16 10.56 -19.57
N ILE A 478 -7.86 11.46 -18.87
CA ILE A 478 -8.36 11.19 -17.51
C ILE A 478 -9.85 11.56 -17.47
N TYR A 479 -10.67 10.58 -17.05
CA TYR A 479 -12.02 10.83 -16.60
C TYR A 479 -12.00 11.19 -15.12
N VAL A 480 -12.75 12.23 -14.74
CA VAL A 480 -12.91 12.63 -13.34
C VAL A 480 -14.26 12.13 -12.85
N MET A 481 -14.23 11.35 -11.77
CA MET A 481 -15.41 10.78 -11.18
C MET A 481 -15.70 11.40 -9.81
N ASN A 482 -16.95 11.77 -9.56
CA ASN A 482 -17.44 12.23 -8.27
C ASN A 482 -18.86 11.71 -8.03
N GLU A 483 -19.12 11.22 -6.81
CA GLU A 483 -20.45 10.73 -6.38
C GLU A 483 -21.13 9.81 -7.39
N GLY A 484 -20.38 8.84 -7.92
CA GLY A 484 -20.88 7.85 -8.85
C GLY A 484 -21.14 8.35 -10.28
N ARG A 485 -20.66 9.55 -10.66
CA ARG A 485 -20.81 10.17 -11.99
C ARG A 485 -19.46 10.53 -12.59
N ILE A 486 -19.34 10.44 -13.90
CA ILE A 486 -18.23 11.09 -14.61
C ILE A 486 -18.60 12.56 -14.79
N VAL A 487 -17.82 13.44 -14.20
CA VAL A 487 -18.07 14.90 -14.15
C VAL A 487 -17.20 15.70 -15.11
N ALA A 488 -16.10 15.11 -15.58
CA ALA A 488 -15.25 15.69 -16.61
C ALA A 488 -14.43 14.63 -17.33
N GLU A 489 -13.99 14.96 -18.54
CA GLU A 489 -12.96 14.28 -19.32
C GLU A 489 -11.85 15.29 -19.63
N LEU A 490 -10.62 14.95 -19.29
CA LEU A 490 -9.46 15.82 -19.45
C LEU A 490 -8.42 15.12 -20.35
N SER A 491 -7.95 15.82 -21.37
CA SER A 491 -6.77 15.38 -22.12
C SER A 491 -5.50 15.51 -21.27
N LYS A 492 -4.41 14.84 -21.66
CA LYS A 492 -3.12 14.94 -20.96
C LYS A 492 -2.64 16.39 -20.80
N ALA A 493 -2.91 17.25 -21.80
CA ALA A 493 -2.51 18.65 -21.77
C ALA A 493 -3.34 19.52 -20.80
N GLU A 494 -4.59 19.13 -20.55
CA GLU A 494 -5.52 19.85 -19.67
C GLU A 494 -5.47 19.32 -18.23
N ALA A 495 -4.97 18.09 -18.05
CA ALA A 495 -4.97 17.41 -16.77
C ALA A 495 -3.89 17.99 -15.84
N SER A 496 -4.33 18.42 -14.66
CA SER A 496 -3.51 18.84 -13.52
C SER A 496 -4.25 18.52 -12.24
N GLN A 497 -3.56 18.49 -11.11
CA GLN A 497 -4.23 18.33 -9.82
C GLN A 497 -5.33 19.37 -9.62
N GLU A 498 -5.06 20.62 -10.01
CA GLU A 498 -6.02 21.71 -9.88
C GLU A 498 -7.24 21.51 -10.77
N SER A 499 -7.07 21.13 -12.06
CA SER A 499 -8.20 20.92 -12.98
C SER A 499 -9.08 19.75 -12.55
N ILE A 500 -8.48 18.65 -12.02
CA ILE A 500 -9.21 17.50 -11.47
C ILE A 500 -10.00 17.93 -10.24
N MET A 501 -9.37 18.59 -9.26
CA MET A 501 -10.07 19.07 -8.05
C MET A 501 -11.16 20.07 -8.35
N ARG A 502 -10.93 20.99 -9.31
CA ARG A 502 -11.93 21.95 -9.76
C ARG A 502 -13.15 21.27 -10.38
N ALA A 503 -12.95 20.18 -11.16
CA ALA A 503 -14.06 19.40 -11.72
C ALA A 503 -14.88 18.71 -10.63
N ILE A 504 -14.23 18.15 -9.61
CA ILE A 504 -14.89 17.53 -8.46
C ILE A 504 -15.73 18.55 -7.68
N MET A 505 -15.16 19.72 -7.34
CA MET A 505 -15.85 20.74 -6.55
C MET A 505 -17.05 21.34 -7.29
N ARG A 506 -16.92 21.65 -8.59
CA ARG A 506 -18.03 22.19 -9.39
C ARG A 506 -19.21 21.26 -9.55
N SER A 507 -19.00 19.95 -9.42
CA SER A 507 -20.11 18.97 -9.48
C SER A 507 -20.92 18.94 -8.21
N GLY A 508 -20.34 19.26 -7.04
CA GLY A 508 -21.04 19.34 -5.74
C GLY A 508 -21.94 20.59 -5.59
N GLU A 509 -21.73 21.63 -6.40
CA GLU A 509 -22.57 22.87 -6.36
C GLU A 509 -23.87 22.76 -7.18
N LYS A 510 -24.07 21.66 -7.92
CA LYS A 510 -25.24 21.46 -8.81
C LYS A 510 -26.32 20.54 -8.24
N HIS A 511 -26.24 20.17 -6.96
CA HIS A 511 -27.24 19.30 -6.30
C HIS A 511 -27.78 19.91 -5.01
#